data_6bd191e2397e9bd88a416b1527d436a5
#
_entry.id   6bd191e2397e9bd88a416b1527d436a5
#
_cell.length_a   1.000
_cell.length_b   1.000
_cell.length_c   1.000
_cell.angle_alpha   90.00
_cell.angle_beta   90.00
_cell.angle_gamma   90.00
#
_symmetry.space_group_name_H-M   'P 1'
#
loop_
_entity.id
_entity.type
_entity.pdbx_description
1 polymer ?
#
loop_
_entity_poly.entity_id
_entity_poly.type
_entity_poly.pdbx_seq_one_letter_code
_entity_poly.pdbx_strand_id
1 'polypeptide(L)'
;LRLVETAPQTAELIEPYLSEEDIDDAADALRLQRKLGPELGEVLATEGYFEPRLEFSPHGKELRLKVEVGPRVHIRNVDIIIEGDLKPERRQQLLDAWQLKRGMPFRQADWTRAKQALLTQLLAADFRGAGLRESTADIDVPAQAADLKLVYTTGPAYRFGPLQIRGLNRYEPDLIERYNLGVQPGEEYSEAALANLQAALQGSGYFASVQISTVPEEAYTDENGKLLLPVHLRIREKAPHRISFGAGASSNTGARIEAVYSTNDLAWQAWKLNTGVRLEERKQTLYADIFLPPAHERYLPSLGMAIEKSDISNLQTDRRAFSIQRAQKRGSVDAKYSLNWEREEKQPWGGDATTNHALVPDAQWTWHRLDSILNPRTGQVMQLKLGVASKAVVSDQNFVRSYVRYQHYLPIGQRDTLGLRAEVGYTAAPSRSGIPEEYLFRAGGTNSVRGYAYQGLGVKDGEAIVGGRYMTTLSAEYTHWLDDSWGMALFVDAGNALDSLADARLKYGVGGGARWRSPAGPIAVDLGWGEESRNPRLHFSLAIPF
;
A
#
# COMPACT_ATOMS: atom_id res chain seq x y z
N LEU A 1 -9.97 -32.34 -38.67
CA LEU A 1 -10.96 -32.93 -37.80
C LEU A 1 -12.00 -31.86 -37.42
N ARG A 2 -13.30 -32.22 -37.37
CA ARG A 2 -14.39 -31.28 -37.04
C ARG A 2 -15.26 -31.84 -35.91
N LEU A 3 -15.48 -31.04 -34.88
CA LEU A 3 -16.44 -31.36 -33.81
C LEU A 3 -17.88 -31.16 -34.29
N VAL A 4 -18.73 -32.12 -34.00
CA VAL A 4 -20.20 -32.07 -34.30
C VAL A 4 -20.97 -32.57 -33.09
N GLU A 5 -22.13 -31.98 -32.80
CA GLU A 5 -23.02 -32.38 -31.71
C GLU A 5 -22.34 -32.52 -30.31
N THR A 6 -21.38 -31.65 -30.05
CA THR A 6 -20.63 -31.65 -28.77
C THR A 6 -21.02 -30.41 -27.95
N ALA A 7 -21.19 -30.58 -26.63
CA ALA A 7 -21.50 -29.46 -25.74
C ALA A 7 -20.41 -28.39 -25.78
N PRO A 8 -20.70 -27.07 -25.77
CA PRO A 8 -19.71 -26.00 -25.92
C PRO A 8 -18.54 -26.09 -24.92
N GLN A 9 -18.83 -26.40 -23.68
CA GLN A 9 -17.78 -26.54 -22.63
C GLN A 9 -16.83 -27.71 -22.90
N THR A 10 -17.35 -28.79 -23.47
CA THR A 10 -16.54 -29.96 -23.86
C THR A 10 -15.73 -29.65 -25.10
N ALA A 11 -16.28 -28.88 -26.04
CA ALA A 11 -15.58 -28.46 -27.23
C ALA A 11 -14.35 -27.62 -26.89
N GLU A 12 -14.49 -26.61 -26.04
CA GLU A 12 -13.37 -25.78 -25.56
C GLU A 12 -12.25 -26.60 -24.88
N LEU A 13 -12.61 -27.67 -24.20
CA LEU A 13 -11.64 -28.52 -23.50
C LEU A 13 -10.81 -29.38 -24.45
N ILE A 14 -11.41 -29.92 -25.50
CA ILE A 14 -10.79 -30.88 -26.41
C ILE A 14 -10.24 -30.23 -27.70
N GLU A 15 -10.71 -29.05 -28.06
CA GLU A 15 -10.28 -28.33 -29.28
C GLU A 15 -8.76 -28.17 -29.40
N PRO A 16 -7.98 -27.86 -28.33
CA PRO A 16 -6.54 -27.76 -28.39
C PRO A 16 -5.80 -29.06 -28.75
N TYR A 17 -6.45 -30.20 -28.62
CA TYR A 17 -5.89 -31.54 -28.91
C TYR A 17 -6.29 -32.05 -30.31
N LEU A 18 -7.11 -31.29 -31.04
CA LEU A 18 -7.53 -31.69 -32.37
C LEU A 18 -6.48 -31.23 -33.40
N SER A 19 -6.00 -32.18 -34.21
CA SER A 19 -5.05 -31.87 -35.31
C SER A 19 -5.80 -31.32 -36.53
N GLU A 20 -5.17 -30.40 -37.27
CA GLU A 20 -5.63 -29.88 -38.54
C GLU A 20 -5.18 -30.77 -39.77
N GLU A 21 -4.78 -32.01 -39.51
CA GLU A 21 -4.32 -32.92 -40.56
C GLU A 21 -5.47 -33.29 -41.52
N ASP A 22 -5.24 -33.15 -42.80
CA ASP A 22 -6.15 -33.64 -43.85
C ASP A 22 -6.13 -35.19 -43.92
N ILE A 23 -7.27 -35.77 -44.23
CA ILE A 23 -7.44 -37.22 -44.33
C ILE A 23 -7.53 -37.57 -45.79
N ASP A 24 -6.53 -38.29 -46.28
CA ASP A 24 -6.47 -38.69 -47.69
C ASP A 24 -7.14 -40.03 -47.97
N ASP A 25 -7.15 -40.96 -46.97
CA ASP A 25 -7.77 -42.26 -47.11
C ASP A 25 -8.39 -42.80 -45.81
N ALA A 26 -9.05 -43.98 -45.89
CA ALA A 26 -9.67 -44.65 -44.74
C ALA A 26 -8.63 -45.16 -43.71
N ALA A 27 -7.39 -45.40 -44.13
CA ALA A 27 -6.33 -45.86 -43.24
C ALA A 27 -5.83 -44.70 -42.34
N ASP A 28 -5.76 -43.50 -42.89
CA ASP A 28 -5.45 -42.28 -42.13
C ASP A 28 -6.53 -41.95 -41.10
N ALA A 29 -7.79 -42.09 -41.46
CA ALA A 29 -8.91 -41.92 -40.54
C ALA A 29 -8.86 -42.90 -39.34
N LEU A 30 -8.55 -44.16 -39.61
CA LEU A 30 -8.38 -45.20 -38.61
C LEU A 30 -7.15 -44.96 -37.70
N ARG A 31 -6.05 -44.49 -38.27
CA ARG A 31 -4.84 -44.13 -37.53
C ARG A 31 -5.11 -42.98 -36.58
N LEU A 32 -5.78 -41.92 -37.05
CA LEU A 32 -6.12 -40.75 -36.29
C LEU A 32 -7.10 -41.09 -35.13
N GLN A 33 -8.11 -41.91 -35.43
CA GLN A 33 -9.05 -42.41 -34.43
C GLN A 33 -8.35 -43.21 -33.30
N ARG A 34 -7.41 -44.11 -33.67
CA ARG A 34 -6.64 -44.91 -32.69
C ARG A 34 -5.72 -44.05 -31.83
N LYS A 35 -5.20 -42.95 -32.36
CA LYS A 35 -4.37 -42.01 -31.61
C LYS A 35 -5.20 -41.12 -30.72
N LEU A 36 -6.21 -40.44 -31.24
CA LEU A 36 -7.00 -39.43 -30.56
C LEU A 36 -7.97 -40.01 -29.52
N GLY A 37 -8.50 -41.20 -29.73
CA GLY A 37 -9.47 -41.81 -28.82
C GLY A 37 -8.96 -41.91 -27.39
N PRO A 38 -7.80 -42.52 -27.15
CA PRO A 38 -7.20 -42.55 -25.80
C PRO A 38 -6.83 -41.18 -25.26
N GLU A 39 -6.21 -40.30 -26.08
CA GLU A 39 -5.79 -38.95 -25.66
C GLU A 39 -6.99 -38.10 -25.18
N LEU A 40 -8.08 -38.08 -25.95
CA LEU A 40 -9.31 -37.37 -25.57
C LEU A 40 -9.98 -37.99 -24.34
N GLY A 41 -9.94 -39.32 -24.22
CA GLY A 41 -10.41 -40.02 -23.04
C GLY A 41 -9.68 -39.60 -21.76
N GLU A 42 -8.35 -39.50 -21.83
CA GLU A 42 -7.52 -39.01 -20.70
C GLU A 42 -7.85 -37.54 -20.37
N VAL A 43 -7.97 -36.67 -21.36
CA VAL A 43 -8.35 -35.27 -21.16
C VAL A 43 -9.71 -35.16 -20.47
N LEU A 44 -10.72 -35.91 -20.91
CA LEU A 44 -12.04 -35.93 -20.31
C LEU A 44 -12.03 -36.51 -18.89
N ALA A 45 -11.20 -37.52 -18.64
CA ALA A 45 -11.02 -38.10 -17.31
C ALA A 45 -10.45 -37.07 -16.31
N THR A 46 -9.60 -36.12 -16.75
CA THR A 46 -9.11 -35.03 -15.87
C THR A 46 -10.24 -34.13 -15.37
N GLU A 47 -11.35 -34.05 -16.08
CA GLU A 47 -12.55 -33.29 -15.73
C GLU A 47 -13.60 -34.14 -14.99
N GLY A 48 -13.31 -35.42 -14.74
CA GLY A 48 -14.18 -36.34 -14.03
C GLY A 48 -15.11 -37.18 -14.92
N TYR A 49 -14.88 -37.22 -16.22
CA TYR A 49 -15.64 -38.02 -17.19
C TYR A 49 -14.83 -39.24 -17.59
N PHE A 50 -15.10 -40.40 -17.01
CA PHE A 50 -14.30 -41.61 -17.17
C PHE A 50 -14.89 -42.61 -18.18
N GLU A 51 -16.14 -42.41 -18.65
CA GLU A 51 -16.81 -43.23 -19.67
C GLU A 51 -17.32 -42.40 -20.85
N PRO A 52 -16.44 -41.60 -21.52
CA PRO A 52 -16.85 -40.85 -22.67
C PRO A 52 -17.08 -41.77 -23.87
N ARG A 53 -18.09 -41.47 -24.67
CA ARG A 53 -18.34 -42.10 -25.97
C ARG A 53 -17.86 -41.17 -27.06
N LEU A 54 -16.88 -41.63 -27.83
CA LEU A 54 -16.24 -40.89 -28.92
C LEU A 54 -16.62 -41.58 -30.25
N GLU A 55 -17.48 -40.94 -31.04
CA GLU A 55 -17.91 -41.48 -32.33
C GLU A 55 -17.22 -40.70 -33.45
N PHE A 56 -16.37 -41.41 -34.17
CA PHE A 56 -15.64 -40.86 -35.34
C PHE A 56 -16.32 -41.29 -36.61
N SER A 57 -16.73 -40.36 -37.46
CA SER A 57 -17.40 -40.61 -38.74
C SER A 57 -16.67 -39.88 -39.87
N PRO A 58 -16.14 -40.60 -40.91
CA PRO A 58 -15.54 -39.98 -42.06
C PRO A 58 -16.56 -39.27 -42.93
N HIS A 59 -16.28 -38.04 -43.39
CA HIS A 59 -17.14 -37.25 -44.23
C HIS A 59 -16.31 -36.49 -45.27
N GLY A 60 -16.16 -37.09 -46.43
CA GLY A 60 -15.25 -36.56 -47.48
C GLY A 60 -13.80 -36.60 -46.99
N LYS A 61 -13.09 -35.47 -47.03
CA LYS A 61 -11.73 -35.30 -46.48
C LYS A 61 -11.69 -34.92 -44.99
N GLU A 62 -12.85 -34.84 -44.32
CA GLU A 62 -12.95 -34.47 -42.92
C GLU A 62 -13.31 -35.70 -42.08
N LEU A 63 -12.76 -35.78 -40.87
CA LEU A 63 -13.21 -36.69 -39.82
C LEU A 63 -14.09 -35.91 -38.85
N ARG A 64 -15.33 -36.31 -38.71
CA ARG A 64 -16.27 -35.73 -37.76
C ARG A 64 -16.19 -36.49 -36.43
N LEU A 65 -16.04 -35.74 -35.33
CA LEU A 65 -16.01 -36.27 -33.99
C LEU A 65 -17.25 -35.80 -33.22
N LYS A 66 -18.04 -36.73 -32.74
CA LYS A 66 -19.11 -36.52 -31.77
C LYS A 66 -18.62 -37.00 -30.41
N VAL A 67 -18.79 -36.18 -29.37
CA VAL A 67 -18.36 -36.49 -27.99
C VAL A 67 -19.56 -36.46 -27.06
N GLU A 68 -19.86 -37.60 -26.48
CA GLU A 68 -20.81 -37.75 -25.36
C GLU A 68 -19.99 -38.05 -24.11
N VAL A 69 -19.89 -37.07 -23.20
CA VAL A 69 -18.99 -37.15 -22.03
C VAL A 69 -19.38 -38.21 -20.99
N GLY A 70 -20.65 -38.63 -21.01
CA GLY A 70 -21.16 -39.54 -20.00
C GLY A 70 -21.40 -38.90 -18.62
N PRO A 71 -21.68 -39.69 -17.60
CA PRO A 71 -21.91 -39.19 -16.26
C PRO A 71 -20.57 -38.74 -15.62
N ARG A 72 -20.65 -37.68 -14.81
CA ARG A 72 -19.49 -37.13 -14.10
C ARG A 72 -19.34 -37.82 -12.76
N VAL A 73 -18.11 -38.16 -12.41
CA VAL A 73 -17.75 -38.72 -11.10
C VAL A 73 -17.78 -37.64 -10.02
N HIS A 74 -18.37 -37.96 -8.87
CA HIS A 74 -18.47 -37.08 -7.71
C HIS A 74 -17.72 -37.65 -6.51
N ILE A 75 -17.20 -36.77 -5.66
CA ILE A 75 -16.49 -37.15 -4.44
C ILE A 75 -17.47 -37.81 -3.46
N ARG A 76 -17.24 -39.09 -3.16
CA ARG A 76 -18.01 -39.88 -2.19
C ARG A 76 -17.47 -39.74 -0.78
N ASN A 77 -16.14 -39.85 -0.64
CA ASN A 77 -15.47 -39.77 0.64
C ASN A 77 -14.14 -38.99 0.53
N VAL A 78 -13.73 -38.36 1.64
CA VAL A 78 -12.44 -37.68 1.77
C VAL A 78 -11.84 -38.08 3.12
N ASP A 79 -10.73 -38.79 3.08
CA ASP A 79 -9.98 -39.20 4.26
C ASP A 79 -8.62 -38.50 4.28
N ILE A 80 -8.42 -37.61 5.27
CA ILE A 80 -7.19 -36.83 5.42
C ILE A 80 -6.56 -37.17 6.76
N ILE A 81 -5.40 -37.80 6.70
CA ILE A 81 -4.59 -38.14 7.86
C ILE A 81 -3.41 -37.18 7.89
N ILE A 82 -3.20 -36.52 9.04
CA ILE A 82 -2.02 -35.69 9.28
C ILE A 82 -1.25 -36.31 10.43
N GLU A 83 -0.11 -36.96 10.12
CA GLU A 83 0.77 -37.59 11.09
C GLU A 83 1.78 -36.60 11.67
N GLY A 84 2.06 -36.68 12.96
CA GLY A 84 3.02 -35.85 13.67
C GLY A 84 2.39 -34.99 14.77
N ASP A 85 3.21 -34.15 15.37
CA ASP A 85 2.85 -33.36 16.56
C ASP A 85 2.13 -32.06 16.16
N LEU A 86 0.84 -32.19 15.86
CA LEU A 86 -0.04 -31.06 15.47
C LEU A 86 -1.13 -30.86 16.53
N LYS A 87 -1.23 -29.65 17.07
CA LYS A 87 -2.27 -29.28 18.05
C LYS A 87 -3.67 -29.58 17.50
N PRO A 88 -4.59 -30.14 18.31
CA PRO A 88 -5.91 -30.56 17.84
C PRO A 88 -6.70 -29.43 17.16
N GLU A 89 -6.64 -28.22 17.72
CA GLU A 89 -7.34 -27.05 17.17
C GLU A 89 -6.82 -26.68 15.78
N ARG A 90 -5.51 -26.76 15.59
CA ARG A 90 -4.88 -26.49 14.29
C ARG A 90 -5.20 -27.58 13.27
N ARG A 91 -5.23 -28.84 13.70
CA ARG A 91 -5.66 -29.96 12.86
C ARG A 91 -7.08 -29.72 12.35
N GLN A 92 -8.01 -29.35 13.23
CA GLN A 92 -9.39 -29.09 12.86
C GLN A 92 -9.50 -27.91 11.88
N GLN A 93 -8.78 -26.82 12.11
CA GLN A 93 -8.76 -25.67 11.18
C GLN A 93 -8.29 -26.07 9.77
N LEU A 94 -7.27 -26.92 9.65
CA LEU A 94 -6.78 -27.42 8.36
C LEU A 94 -7.81 -28.29 7.65
N LEU A 95 -8.48 -29.18 8.39
CA LEU A 95 -9.53 -30.03 7.85
C LEU A 95 -10.77 -29.22 7.40
N ASP A 96 -11.17 -28.20 8.17
CA ASP A 96 -12.28 -27.31 7.84
C ASP A 96 -11.99 -26.46 6.60
N ALA A 97 -10.72 -26.08 6.40
CA ALA A 97 -10.25 -25.30 5.25
C ALA A 97 -10.12 -26.13 3.96
N TRP A 98 -10.27 -27.47 4.05
CA TRP A 98 -10.21 -28.33 2.89
C TRP A 98 -11.33 -28.01 1.89
N GLN A 99 -10.97 -27.81 0.62
CA GLN A 99 -11.86 -27.28 -0.39
C GLN A 99 -12.74 -28.33 -1.07
N LEU A 100 -12.23 -29.58 -1.25
CA LEU A 100 -12.95 -30.63 -1.94
C LEU A 100 -13.87 -31.40 -0.99
N LYS A 101 -15.15 -31.12 -1.03
CA LYS A 101 -16.15 -31.72 -0.13
C LYS A 101 -16.94 -32.83 -0.83
N ARG A 102 -17.53 -33.73 -0.02
CA ARG A 102 -18.43 -34.76 -0.50
C ARG A 102 -19.53 -34.17 -1.38
N GLY A 103 -19.82 -34.83 -2.50
CA GLY A 103 -20.83 -34.42 -3.48
C GLY A 103 -20.32 -33.44 -4.54
N MET A 104 -19.10 -32.91 -4.40
CA MET A 104 -18.50 -32.08 -5.44
C MET A 104 -18.02 -32.94 -6.62
N PRO A 105 -18.03 -32.41 -7.85
CA PRO A 105 -17.47 -33.12 -9.00
C PRO A 105 -15.96 -33.29 -8.82
N PHE A 106 -15.46 -34.48 -9.21
CA PHE A 106 -14.02 -34.72 -9.22
C PHE A 106 -13.37 -34.05 -10.43
N ARG A 107 -12.30 -33.28 -10.19
CA ARG A 107 -11.42 -32.70 -11.23
C ARG A 107 -9.98 -32.83 -10.80
N GLN A 108 -9.13 -33.31 -11.68
CA GLN A 108 -7.69 -33.48 -11.40
C GLN A 108 -7.00 -32.17 -11.01
N ALA A 109 -7.36 -31.06 -11.66
CA ALA A 109 -6.81 -29.74 -11.35
C ALA A 109 -7.18 -29.29 -9.93
N ASP A 110 -8.43 -29.50 -9.50
CA ASP A 110 -8.90 -29.16 -8.15
C ASP A 110 -8.27 -30.07 -7.09
N TRP A 111 -8.12 -31.37 -7.40
CA TRP A 111 -7.41 -32.32 -6.58
C TRP A 111 -5.95 -31.91 -6.34
N THR A 112 -5.22 -31.53 -7.40
CA THR A 112 -3.84 -31.06 -7.30
C THR A 112 -3.75 -29.77 -6.49
N ARG A 113 -4.65 -28.82 -6.75
CA ARG A 113 -4.70 -27.53 -6.03
C ARG A 113 -5.00 -27.71 -4.55
N ALA A 114 -5.97 -28.54 -4.20
CA ALA A 114 -6.34 -28.79 -2.81
C ALA A 114 -5.20 -29.44 -2.03
N LYS A 115 -4.49 -30.43 -2.62
CA LYS A 115 -3.29 -31.02 -2.03
C LYS A 115 -2.21 -30.00 -1.74
N GLN A 116 -1.91 -29.16 -2.72
CA GLN A 116 -0.88 -28.14 -2.60
C GLN A 116 -1.25 -27.07 -1.57
N ALA A 117 -2.53 -26.67 -1.53
CA ALA A 117 -3.01 -25.68 -0.58
C ALA A 117 -2.86 -26.14 0.88
N LEU A 118 -3.19 -27.40 1.18
CA LEU A 118 -3.03 -27.96 2.52
C LEU A 118 -1.54 -28.09 2.91
N LEU A 119 -0.71 -28.56 1.99
CA LEU A 119 0.74 -28.64 2.21
C LEU A 119 1.35 -27.25 2.47
N THR A 120 0.95 -26.25 1.70
CA THR A 120 1.40 -24.86 1.89
C THR A 120 1.02 -24.33 3.28
N GLN A 121 -0.18 -24.64 3.77
CA GLN A 121 -0.60 -24.24 5.12
C GLN A 121 0.18 -24.95 6.24
N LEU A 122 0.60 -26.19 6.03
CA LEU A 122 1.48 -26.90 6.96
C LEU A 122 2.89 -26.30 6.98
N LEU A 123 3.46 -26.02 5.80
CA LEU A 123 4.79 -25.43 5.65
C LEU A 123 4.87 -23.98 6.16
N ALA A 124 3.77 -23.24 6.13
CA ALA A 124 3.72 -21.86 6.61
C ALA A 124 3.78 -21.71 8.14
N ALA A 125 3.52 -22.80 8.88
CA ALA A 125 3.65 -22.86 10.32
C ALA A 125 5.06 -23.35 10.72
N ASP A 126 5.20 -23.92 11.88
CA ASP A 126 6.46 -24.45 12.43
C ASP A 126 6.93 -25.79 11.79
N PHE A 127 6.18 -26.29 10.81
CA PHE A 127 6.42 -27.59 10.15
C PHE A 127 7.14 -27.45 8.81
N ARG A 128 8.35 -26.91 8.82
CA ARG A 128 9.16 -26.72 7.61
C ARG A 128 9.48 -28.02 6.86
N GLY A 129 9.47 -29.16 7.57
CA GLY A 129 9.67 -30.50 7.02
C GLY A 129 8.37 -31.21 6.61
N ALA A 130 7.23 -30.53 6.61
CA ALA A 130 5.97 -31.16 6.24
C ALA A 130 5.99 -31.64 4.78
N GLY A 131 5.36 -32.79 4.54
CA GLY A 131 5.28 -33.40 3.22
C GLY A 131 4.02 -34.21 3.02
N LEU A 132 3.65 -34.40 1.77
CA LEU A 132 2.59 -35.34 1.36
C LEU A 132 3.23 -36.72 1.14
N ARG A 133 2.92 -37.68 2.02
CA ARG A 133 3.45 -39.02 1.97
C ARG A 133 2.67 -39.93 1.01
N GLU A 134 1.36 -39.84 1.03
CA GLU A 134 0.47 -40.64 0.20
C GLU A 134 -0.68 -39.76 -0.33
N SER A 135 -1.05 -39.93 -1.59
CA SER A 135 -2.26 -39.33 -2.14
C SER A 135 -2.88 -40.25 -3.18
N THR A 136 -4.06 -40.74 -2.92
CA THR A 136 -4.79 -41.65 -3.81
C THR A 136 -6.20 -41.09 -4.07
N ALA A 137 -6.60 -41.10 -5.33
CA ALA A 137 -7.97 -40.89 -5.74
C ALA A 137 -8.43 -42.18 -6.38
N ASP A 138 -9.27 -42.93 -5.69
CA ASP A 138 -9.83 -44.19 -6.17
C ASP A 138 -11.17 -43.89 -6.85
N ILE A 139 -11.23 -44.19 -8.15
CA ILE A 139 -12.36 -43.86 -9.00
C ILE A 139 -13.18 -45.11 -9.25
N ASP A 140 -14.35 -45.18 -8.66
CA ASP A 140 -15.38 -46.20 -8.89
C ASP A 140 -16.29 -45.74 -10.03
N VAL A 141 -15.91 -46.06 -11.26
CA VAL A 141 -16.59 -45.61 -12.47
C VAL A 141 -18.06 -46.09 -12.51
N PRO A 142 -18.40 -47.34 -12.24
CA PRO A 142 -19.77 -47.81 -12.19
C PRO A 142 -20.64 -47.10 -11.16
N ALA A 143 -20.08 -46.74 -10.00
CA ALA A 143 -20.79 -46.01 -8.96
C ALA A 143 -20.72 -44.47 -9.15
N GLN A 144 -20.01 -43.98 -10.17
CA GLN A 144 -19.78 -42.56 -10.45
C GLN A 144 -19.23 -41.83 -9.21
N ALA A 145 -18.32 -42.48 -8.50
CA ALA A 145 -17.80 -42.03 -7.22
C ALA A 145 -16.29 -42.00 -7.16
N ALA A 146 -15.75 -41.04 -6.42
CA ALA A 146 -14.33 -40.92 -6.11
C ALA A 146 -14.11 -40.96 -4.59
N ASP A 147 -13.22 -41.82 -4.10
CA ASP A 147 -12.76 -41.83 -2.74
C ASP A 147 -11.35 -41.26 -2.69
N LEU A 148 -11.18 -40.17 -1.92
CA LEU A 148 -9.92 -39.44 -1.81
C LEU A 148 -9.24 -39.80 -0.50
N LYS A 149 -7.98 -40.24 -0.56
CA LYS A 149 -7.17 -40.51 0.61
C LYS A 149 -5.87 -39.74 0.56
N LEU A 150 -5.52 -39.08 1.66
CA LEU A 150 -4.30 -38.31 1.80
C LEU A 150 -3.64 -38.57 3.13
N VAL A 151 -2.34 -38.73 3.09
CA VAL A 151 -1.51 -38.85 4.30
C VAL A 151 -0.42 -37.81 4.23
N TYR A 152 -0.53 -36.81 5.09
CA TYR A 152 0.51 -35.82 5.31
C TYR A 152 1.35 -36.21 6.53
N THR A 153 2.61 -35.80 6.52
CA THR A 153 3.44 -35.75 7.72
C THR A 153 3.81 -34.33 8.03
N THR A 154 3.77 -33.93 9.28
CA THR A 154 4.26 -32.62 9.69
C THR A 154 5.79 -32.57 9.61
N GLY A 155 6.47 -33.71 9.63
CA GLY A 155 7.87 -33.70 9.96
C GLY A 155 8.09 -33.23 11.40
N PRO A 156 9.33 -32.92 11.78
CA PRO A 156 9.62 -32.38 13.11
C PRO A 156 9.14 -30.92 13.22
N ALA A 157 8.69 -30.53 14.41
CA ALA A 157 8.42 -29.14 14.74
C ALA A 157 9.75 -28.42 14.97
N TYR A 158 10.00 -27.39 14.16
CA TYR A 158 11.20 -26.57 14.27
C TYR A 158 10.94 -25.34 15.16
N ARG A 159 12.02 -24.88 15.79
CA ARG A 159 12.10 -23.56 16.43
C ARG A 159 13.22 -22.78 15.79
N PHE A 160 13.16 -21.47 15.89
CA PHE A 160 14.25 -20.63 15.38
C PHE A 160 15.54 -20.90 16.17
N GLY A 161 16.61 -21.14 15.44
CA GLY A 161 17.99 -21.12 15.92
C GLY A 161 18.59 -19.72 15.88
N PRO A 162 19.90 -19.58 16.07
CA PRO A 162 20.58 -18.30 16.01
C PRO A 162 20.52 -17.69 14.60
N LEU A 163 20.48 -16.35 14.55
CA LEU A 163 20.54 -15.60 13.32
C LEU A 163 22.01 -15.53 12.84
N GLN A 164 22.27 -16.10 11.67
CA GLN A 164 23.60 -16.09 11.03
C GLN A 164 23.65 -14.99 9.97
N ILE A 165 24.27 -13.84 10.31
CA ILE A 165 24.29 -12.65 9.47
C ILE A 165 25.55 -12.65 8.62
N ARG A 166 25.40 -12.43 7.29
CA ARG A 166 26.51 -12.26 6.35
C ARG A 166 26.30 -11.02 5.47
N GLY A 167 27.37 -10.29 5.21
CA GLY A 167 27.36 -9.11 4.35
C GLY A 167 27.12 -7.79 5.08
N LEU A 168 27.18 -7.79 6.42
CA LEU A 168 27.19 -6.60 7.26
C LEU A 168 28.64 -6.13 7.40
N ASN A 169 28.94 -4.92 6.93
CA ASN A 169 30.29 -4.35 6.95
C ASN A 169 30.36 -3.00 7.68
N ARG A 170 29.31 -2.21 7.60
CA ARG A 170 29.22 -0.87 8.16
C ARG A 170 28.39 -0.84 9.43
N TYR A 171 27.28 -1.57 9.42
CA TYR A 171 26.34 -1.55 10.53
C TYR A 171 26.60 -2.67 11.51
N GLU A 172 26.32 -2.41 12.78
CA GLU A 172 26.40 -3.42 13.83
C GLU A 172 25.19 -4.36 13.81
N PRO A 173 25.32 -5.63 14.26
CA PRO A 173 24.21 -6.58 14.34
C PRO A 173 23.00 -6.08 15.14
N ASP A 174 23.21 -5.21 16.14
CA ASP A 174 22.15 -4.55 16.92
C ASP A 174 21.12 -3.84 16.04
N LEU A 175 21.53 -3.28 14.90
CA LEU A 175 20.60 -2.68 13.95
C LEU A 175 19.59 -3.71 13.40
N ILE A 176 20.01 -4.94 13.16
CA ILE A 176 19.13 -6.00 12.71
C ILE A 176 18.12 -6.37 13.79
N GLU A 177 18.59 -6.50 15.04
CA GLU A 177 17.74 -6.86 16.20
C GLU A 177 16.64 -5.83 16.45
N ARG A 178 16.87 -4.55 16.17
CA ARG A 178 15.83 -3.50 16.26
C ARG A 178 14.67 -3.68 15.29
N TYR A 179 14.87 -4.42 14.21
CA TYR A 179 13.84 -4.79 13.22
C TYR A 179 13.27 -6.19 13.45
N ASN A 180 13.95 -7.00 14.26
CA ASN A 180 13.61 -8.41 14.51
C ASN A 180 12.57 -8.53 15.64
N LEU A 181 11.32 -8.78 15.29
CA LEU A 181 10.21 -8.82 16.24
C LEU A 181 9.56 -10.20 16.39
N GLY A 182 10.12 -11.24 15.80
CA GLY A 182 9.47 -12.53 15.85
C GLY A 182 10.37 -13.68 15.40
N VAL A 183 11.66 -13.41 15.15
CA VAL A 183 12.63 -14.45 14.78
C VAL A 183 13.69 -14.50 15.87
N GLN A 184 13.27 -14.95 17.07
CA GLN A 184 14.16 -15.09 18.22
C GLN A 184 14.52 -16.55 18.44
N PRO A 185 15.77 -16.87 18.84
CA PRO A 185 16.16 -18.24 19.15
C PRO A 185 15.24 -18.88 20.17
N GLY A 186 14.73 -20.08 19.86
CA GLY A 186 13.81 -20.84 20.71
C GLY A 186 12.32 -20.56 20.52
N GLU A 187 11.94 -19.51 19.77
CA GLU A 187 10.53 -19.28 19.36
C GLU A 187 10.10 -20.29 18.28
N GLU A 188 8.78 -20.53 18.18
CA GLU A 188 8.21 -21.42 17.17
C GLU A 188 8.52 -20.90 15.76
N TYR A 189 8.91 -21.79 14.86
CA TYR A 189 9.18 -21.43 13.46
C TYR A 189 7.92 -20.86 12.80
N SER A 190 8.09 -19.77 12.07
CA SER A 190 7.01 -19.13 11.31
C SER A 190 7.56 -18.53 10.03
N GLU A 191 7.11 -18.99 8.88
CA GLU A 191 7.44 -18.39 7.57
C GLU A 191 6.98 -16.93 7.51
N ALA A 192 5.83 -16.61 8.12
CA ALA A 192 5.33 -15.23 8.20
C ALA A 192 6.28 -14.33 9.01
N ALA A 193 6.88 -14.83 10.10
CA ALA A 193 7.85 -14.07 10.88
C ALA A 193 9.12 -13.77 10.06
N LEU A 194 9.62 -14.75 9.30
CA LEU A 194 10.76 -14.57 8.38
C LEU A 194 10.45 -13.54 7.29
N ALA A 195 9.28 -13.66 6.65
CA ALA A 195 8.84 -12.72 5.61
C ALA A 195 8.69 -11.29 6.18
N ASN A 196 8.14 -11.15 7.39
CA ASN A 196 8.01 -9.86 8.07
C ASN A 196 9.37 -9.25 8.41
N LEU A 197 10.32 -10.04 8.91
CA LEU A 197 11.68 -9.58 9.17
C LEU A 197 12.36 -9.14 7.87
N GLN A 198 12.26 -9.94 6.80
CA GLN A 198 12.81 -9.58 5.50
C GLN A 198 12.22 -8.27 4.97
N ALA A 199 10.90 -8.13 5.01
CA ALA A 199 10.20 -6.91 4.57
C ALA A 199 10.60 -5.69 5.42
N ALA A 200 10.71 -5.84 6.74
CA ALA A 200 11.10 -4.77 7.64
C ALA A 200 12.54 -4.30 7.37
N LEU A 201 13.48 -5.23 7.20
CA LEU A 201 14.87 -4.90 6.87
C LEU A 201 14.99 -4.28 5.47
N GLN A 202 14.29 -4.82 4.47
CA GLN A 202 14.29 -4.29 3.11
C GLN A 202 13.65 -2.89 3.02
N GLY A 203 12.56 -2.68 3.75
CA GLY A 203 11.88 -1.38 3.89
C GLY A 203 12.65 -0.38 4.77
N SER A 204 13.63 -0.83 5.54
CA SER A 204 14.43 0.04 6.44
C SER A 204 15.22 1.12 5.71
N GLY A 205 15.58 0.89 4.44
CA GLY A 205 16.40 1.81 3.63
C GLY A 205 17.92 1.70 3.83
N TYR A 206 18.41 0.87 4.75
CA TYR A 206 19.84 0.61 4.95
C TYR A 206 20.40 -0.39 3.93
N PHE A 207 19.57 -1.29 3.45
CA PHE A 207 19.99 -2.43 2.64
C PHE A 207 19.45 -2.34 1.21
N ALA A 208 20.29 -2.71 0.26
CA ALA A 208 19.94 -2.82 -1.15
C ALA A 208 19.27 -4.16 -1.47
N SER A 209 19.64 -5.21 -0.74
CA SER A 209 18.98 -6.51 -0.80
C SER A 209 19.08 -7.23 0.53
N VAL A 210 18.03 -7.96 0.87
CA VAL A 210 17.91 -8.80 2.06
C VAL A 210 17.33 -10.15 1.62
N GLN A 211 18.03 -11.23 1.95
CA GLN A 211 17.58 -12.61 1.71
C GLN A 211 17.64 -13.36 3.02
N ILE A 212 16.51 -13.98 3.38
CA ILE A 212 16.41 -14.84 4.55
C ILE A 212 16.13 -16.26 4.07
N SER A 213 16.82 -17.23 4.63
CA SER A 213 16.63 -18.64 4.32
C SER A 213 16.91 -19.50 5.53
N THR A 214 16.33 -20.69 5.54
CA THR A 214 16.59 -21.76 6.50
C THR A 214 16.85 -23.05 5.74
N VAL A 215 17.73 -23.89 6.27
CA VAL A 215 18.13 -25.17 5.66
C VAL A 215 17.78 -26.27 6.67
N PRO A 216 16.75 -27.10 6.43
CA PRO A 216 16.31 -28.14 7.38
C PRO A 216 17.40 -29.10 7.80
N GLU A 217 18.36 -29.37 6.92
CA GLU A 217 19.50 -30.27 7.15
C GLU A 217 20.51 -29.72 8.17
N GLU A 218 20.47 -28.42 8.45
CA GLU A 218 21.31 -27.76 9.46
C GLU A 218 20.65 -27.70 10.85
N ALA A 219 19.45 -28.29 10.99
CA ALA A 219 18.76 -28.31 12.27
C ALA A 219 19.54 -29.16 13.29
N TYR A 220 19.60 -28.68 14.52
CA TYR A 220 20.25 -29.34 15.63
C TYR A 220 19.36 -29.36 16.89
N THR A 221 19.55 -30.32 17.74
CA THR A 221 18.79 -30.42 18.99
C THR A 221 19.51 -29.66 20.11
N ASP A 222 18.80 -28.76 20.81
CA ASP A 222 19.30 -28.08 21.98
C ASP A 222 19.33 -28.98 23.23
N GLU A 223 19.85 -28.48 24.34
CA GLU A 223 19.94 -29.18 25.63
C GLU A 223 18.54 -29.58 26.18
N ASN A 224 17.48 -28.95 25.73
CA ASN A 224 16.10 -29.22 26.15
C ASN A 224 15.36 -30.18 25.18
N GLY A 225 16.06 -30.78 24.22
CA GLY A 225 15.48 -31.67 23.23
C GLY A 225 14.67 -30.98 22.12
N LYS A 226 14.76 -29.62 21.98
CA LYS A 226 14.08 -28.88 20.96
C LYS A 226 14.93 -28.81 19.69
N LEU A 227 14.30 -28.96 18.54
CA LEU A 227 14.97 -28.92 17.24
C LEU A 227 15.05 -27.46 16.75
N LEU A 228 16.27 -26.91 16.80
CA LEU A 228 16.55 -25.53 16.39
C LEU A 228 17.02 -25.48 14.94
N LEU A 229 16.46 -24.55 14.17
CA LEU A 229 16.77 -24.32 12.76
C LEU A 229 17.47 -22.97 12.59
N PRO A 230 18.79 -22.95 12.26
CA PRO A 230 19.51 -21.71 12.03
C PRO A 230 18.87 -20.86 10.93
N VAL A 231 18.86 -19.53 11.13
CA VAL A 231 18.31 -18.59 10.17
C VAL A 231 19.46 -17.86 9.49
N HIS A 232 19.64 -18.08 8.19
CA HIS A 232 20.66 -17.41 7.40
C HIS A 232 20.13 -16.09 6.87
N LEU A 233 20.76 -15.00 7.24
CA LEU A 233 20.48 -13.65 6.77
C LEU A 233 21.63 -13.17 5.89
N ARG A 234 21.41 -13.07 4.58
CA ARG A 234 22.35 -12.53 3.63
C ARG A 234 21.95 -11.11 3.24
N ILE A 235 22.82 -10.16 3.49
CA ILE A 235 22.57 -8.73 3.33
C ILE A 235 23.57 -8.13 2.33
N ARG A 236 23.08 -7.16 1.56
CA ARG A 236 23.93 -6.21 0.83
C ARG A 236 23.53 -4.81 1.25
N GLU A 237 24.46 -4.08 1.83
CA GLU A 237 24.26 -2.72 2.27
C GLU A 237 24.08 -1.75 1.10
N LYS A 238 23.29 -0.71 1.32
CA LYS A 238 23.07 0.37 0.35
C LYS A 238 24.20 1.40 0.44
N ALA A 239 24.49 2.09 -0.67
CA ALA A 239 25.42 3.23 -0.63
C ALA A 239 24.95 4.25 0.42
N PRO A 240 25.84 4.70 1.32
CA PRO A 240 25.46 5.51 2.47
C PRO A 240 25.02 6.92 2.07
N HIS A 241 25.63 7.49 1.04
CA HIS A 241 25.43 8.87 0.63
C HIS A 241 24.66 8.94 -0.68
N ARG A 242 23.73 9.88 -0.76
CA ARG A 242 22.97 10.18 -1.96
C ARG A 242 22.77 11.69 -2.08
N ILE A 243 23.01 12.22 -3.27
CA ILE A 243 22.64 13.58 -3.63
C ILE A 243 21.57 13.47 -4.71
N SER A 244 20.53 14.28 -4.60
CA SER A 244 19.44 14.36 -5.55
C SER A 244 19.14 15.81 -5.86
N PHE A 245 18.82 16.08 -7.12
CA PHE A 245 18.37 17.38 -7.57
C PHE A 245 16.93 17.26 -8.06
N GLY A 246 16.18 18.33 -7.98
CA GLY A 246 14.83 18.38 -8.46
C GLY A 246 14.50 19.74 -9.04
N ALA A 247 13.65 19.78 -10.04
CA ALA A 247 13.05 20.98 -10.58
C ALA A 247 11.54 20.83 -10.68
N GLY A 248 10.79 21.93 -10.61
CA GLY A 248 9.36 21.87 -10.70
C GLY A 248 8.74 23.27 -10.81
N ALA A 249 7.43 23.31 -10.90
CA ALA A 249 6.67 24.54 -10.87
C ALA A 249 5.29 24.32 -10.23
N SER A 250 4.79 25.33 -9.56
CA SER A 250 3.48 25.31 -8.94
C SER A 250 2.81 26.69 -9.09
N SER A 251 1.52 26.70 -9.32
CA SER A 251 0.74 27.94 -9.29
C SER A 251 0.69 28.58 -7.89
N ASN A 252 1.04 27.82 -6.84
CA ASN A 252 1.06 28.33 -5.47
C ASN A 252 2.30 29.17 -5.16
N THR A 253 3.49 28.62 -5.46
CA THR A 253 4.79 29.18 -5.02
C THR A 253 5.73 29.54 -6.16
N GLY A 254 5.34 29.26 -7.42
CA GLY A 254 6.12 29.56 -8.62
C GLY A 254 7.06 28.41 -9.04
N ALA A 255 8.10 28.76 -9.79
CA ALA A 255 9.15 27.84 -10.20
C ALA A 255 9.96 27.37 -8.98
N ARG A 256 10.45 26.13 -9.03
CA ARG A 256 11.15 25.47 -7.92
C ARG A 256 12.39 24.73 -8.40
N ILE A 257 13.47 24.87 -7.65
CA ILE A 257 14.63 23.99 -7.70
C ILE A 257 14.92 23.47 -6.29
N GLU A 258 15.44 22.26 -6.21
CA GLU A 258 15.75 21.61 -4.94
C GLU A 258 17.03 20.80 -5.05
N ALA A 259 17.87 20.85 -4.02
CA ALA A 259 19.01 19.98 -3.85
C ALA A 259 18.90 19.29 -2.49
N VAL A 260 18.99 17.96 -2.49
CA VAL A 260 18.84 17.13 -1.29
C VAL A 260 20.06 16.24 -1.13
N TYR A 261 20.65 16.27 0.05
CA TYR A 261 21.64 15.32 0.48
C TYR A 261 21.04 14.38 1.53
N SER A 262 21.24 13.10 1.36
CA SER A 262 20.83 12.09 2.33
C SER A 262 21.95 11.13 2.64
N THR A 263 22.05 10.72 3.91
CA THR A 263 22.91 9.62 4.33
C THR A 263 22.16 8.68 5.27
N ASN A 264 22.48 7.40 5.18
CA ASN A 264 21.91 6.37 6.06
C ASN A 264 22.81 6.06 7.27
N ASP A 265 23.95 6.74 7.39
CA ASP A 265 24.93 6.46 8.43
C ASP A 265 25.63 7.76 8.89
N LEU A 266 24.86 8.63 9.54
CA LEU A 266 25.38 9.83 10.15
C LEU A 266 26.20 9.47 11.40
N ALA A 267 27.44 9.93 11.45
CA ALA A 267 28.34 9.74 12.59
C ALA A 267 28.56 8.27 13.01
N TRP A 268 28.45 7.31 12.08
CA TRP A 268 28.64 5.87 12.30
C TRP A 268 27.64 5.27 13.31
N GLN A 269 26.45 5.87 13.43
CA GLN A 269 25.40 5.47 14.38
C GLN A 269 24.16 4.86 13.71
N ALA A 270 24.23 4.55 12.41
CA ALA A 270 23.07 4.16 11.61
C ALA A 270 21.92 5.19 11.66
N TRP A 271 22.21 6.45 11.97
CA TRP A 271 21.24 7.53 11.90
C TRP A 271 21.11 8.00 10.46
N LYS A 272 19.89 8.24 10.02
CA LYS A 272 19.63 8.77 8.68
C LYS A 272 19.50 10.28 8.76
N LEU A 273 20.26 10.99 7.95
CA LEU A 273 20.11 12.42 7.74
C LEU A 273 19.47 12.65 6.37
N ASN A 274 18.47 13.50 6.31
CA ASN A 274 17.92 14.08 5.10
C ASN A 274 17.97 15.61 5.23
N THR A 275 18.78 16.26 4.42
CA THR A 275 18.92 17.72 4.45
C THR A 275 18.87 18.27 3.03
N GLY A 276 18.27 19.45 2.88
CA GLY A 276 18.12 20.03 1.56
C GLY A 276 17.82 21.53 1.57
N VAL A 277 18.07 22.12 0.42
CA VAL A 277 17.70 23.51 0.11
C VAL A 277 16.66 23.47 -1.00
N ARG A 278 15.53 24.12 -0.76
CA ARG A 278 14.45 24.31 -1.74
C ARG A 278 14.28 25.81 -1.98
N LEU A 279 14.43 26.20 -3.22
CA LEU A 279 14.27 27.58 -3.67
C LEU A 279 13.06 27.65 -4.62
N GLU A 280 12.06 28.38 -4.19
CA GLU A 280 10.86 28.68 -4.96
C GLU A 280 10.73 30.21 -5.11
N GLU A 281 10.00 30.71 -6.08
CA GLU A 281 9.88 32.16 -6.28
C GLU A 281 9.36 32.90 -5.05
N ARG A 282 8.41 32.28 -4.32
CA ARG A 282 7.75 32.88 -3.15
C ARG A 282 8.11 32.27 -1.82
N LYS A 283 8.99 31.24 -1.81
CA LYS A 283 9.34 30.51 -0.60
C LYS A 283 10.73 29.89 -0.72
N GLN A 284 11.57 30.07 0.29
CA GLN A 284 12.88 29.44 0.38
C GLN A 284 12.93 28.64 1.67
N THR A 285 13.41 27.41 1.58
CA THR A 285 13.47 26.49 2.73
C THR A 285 14.82 25.80 2.79
N LEU A 286 15.46 25.86 3.95
CA LEU A 286 16.56 25.00 4.35
C LEU A 286 16.07 24.08 5.45
N TYR A 287 16.28 22.79 5.31
CA TYR A 287 15.84 21.81 6.32
C TYR A 287 16.88 20.73 6.58
N ALA A 288 16.81 20.13 7.76
CA ALA A 288 17.57 18.93 8.11
C ALA A 288 16.73 18.06 9.06
N ASP A 289 16.56 16.80 8.68
CA ASP A 289 15.85 15.79 9.46
C ASP A 289 16.79 14.63 9.76
N ILE A 290 16.90 14.26 11.03
CA ILE A 290 17.65 13.10 11.50
C ILE A 290 16.65 12.06 12.00
N PHE A 291 16.68 10.88 11.42
CA PHE A 291 15.87 9.73 11.83
C PHE A 291 16.75 8.70 12.52
N LEU A 292 16.40 8.32 13.73
CA LEU A 292 17.11 7.30 14.47
C LEU A 292 16.56 5.91 14.13
N PRO A 293 17.34 4.84 14.33
CA PRO A 293 16.84 3.48 14.23
C PRO A 293 15.63 3.25 15.14
N PRO A 294 14.75 2.29 14.83
CA PRO A 294 13.57 2.00 15.65
C PRO A 294 13.93 1.76 17.13
N ALA A 295 13.16 2.35 18.01
CA ALA A 295 13.17 2.09 19.45
C ALA A 295 12.13 1.04 19.82
N HIS A 296 11.98 0.72 21.11
CA HIS A 296 10.96 -0.20 21.61
C HIS A 296 9.59 0.08 21.01
N GLU A 297 8.80 -0.96 20.76
CA GLU A 297 7.46 -0.90 20.18
C GLU A 297 7.39 -0.28 18.76
N ARG A 298 8.48 -0.30 18.00
CA ARG A 298 8.60 0.25 16.63
C ARG A 298 8.39 1.76 16.52
N TYR A 299 8.64 2.50 17.58
CA TYR A 299 8.69 3.94 17.43
C TYR A 299 9.91 4.36 16.62
N LEU A 300 9.70 5.30 15.71
CA LEU A 300 10.72 5.93 14.89
C LEU A 300 10.98 7.34 15.44
N PRO A 301 12.01 7.51 16.29
CA PRO A 301 12.38 8.83 16.77
C PRO A 301 13.02 9.63 15.66
N SER A 302 12.77 10.96 15.65
CA SER A 302 13.43 11.87 14.72
C SER A 302 13.60 13.27 15.32
N LEU A 303 14.60 13.98 14.81
CA LEU A 303 14.86 15.39 15.08
C LEU A 303 14.73 16.14 13.77
N GLY A 304 14.08 17.29 13.76
CA GLY A 304 13.91 18.11 12.58
C GLY A 304 14.27 19.56 12.86
N MET A 305 14.86 20.23 11.88
CA MET A 305 15.05 21.67 11.88
C MET A 305 14.69 22.25 10.51
N ALA A 306 14.13 23.44 10.50
CA ALA A 306 13.82 24.19 9.29
C ALA A 306 14.02 25.69 9.48
N ILE A 307 14.54 26.31 8.43
CA ILE A 307 14.61 27.76 8.27
C ILE A 307 13.85 28.07 6.98
N GLU A 308 12.87 28.94 7.07
CA GLU A 308 11.97 29.22 5.97
C GLU A 308 11.75 30.73 5.83
N LYS A 309 11.83 31.23 4.61
CA LYS A 309 11.40 32.59 4.25
C LYS A 309 10.32 32.49 3.21
N SER A 310 9.24 33.26 3.38
CA SER A 310 8.18 33.30 2.38
C SER A 310 7.59 34.69 2.22
N ASP A 311 7.07 34.95 1.01
CA ASP A 311 6.27 36.13 0.67
C ASP A 311 5.01 35.66 -0.09
N ILE A 312 3.95 35.46 0.66
CA ILE A 312 2.71 34.86 0.15
C ILE A 312 1.52 35.72 0.58
N SER A 313 0.76 36.18 -0.40
CA SER A 313 -0.43 37.05 -0.18
C SER A 313 -0.09 38.30 0.63
N ASN A 314 1.02 38.97 0.25
CA ASN A 314 1.56 40.18 0.85
C ASN A 314 1.98 40.02 2.33
N LEU A 315 2.18 38.79 2.78
CA LEU A 315 2.73 38.48 4.10
C LEU A 315 4.14 37.90 3.95
N GLN A 316 5.13 38.63 4.43
CA GLN A 316 6.49 38.13 4.55
C GLN A 316 6.67 37.44 5.89
N THR A 317 7.31 36.25 5.89
CA THR A 317 7.62 35.49 7.10
C THR A 317 9.05 34.99 7.06
N ASP A 318 9.77 35.08 8.19
CA ASP A 318 11.04 34.40 8.49
C ASP A 318 10.80 33.46 9.68
N ARG A 319 10.80 32.17 9.41
CA ARG A 319 10.45 31.13 10.35
C ARG A 319 11.66 30.23 10.64
N ARG A 320 11.88 29.94 11.91
CA ARG A 320 12.87 28.97 12.38
C ARG A 320 12.18 27.99 13.29
N ALA A 321 12.30 26.71 12.96
CA ALA A 321 11.63 25.65 13.68
C ALA A 321 12.61 24.54 14.07
N PHE A 322 12.41 23.96 15.23
CA PHE A 322 13.06 22.76 15.70
C PHE A 322 12.01 21.78 16.26
N SER A 323 12.15 20.51 15.97
CA SER A 323 11.19 19.49 16.41
C SER A 323 11.88 18.22 16.89
N ILE A 324 11.33 17.65 17.96
CA ILE A 324 11.62 16.30 18.42
C ILE A 324 10.35 15.50 18.20
N GLN A 325 10.46 14.36 17.53
CA GLN A 325 9.28 13.60 17.13
C GLN A 325 9.47 12.11 17.36
N ARG A 326 8.37 11.43 17.58
CA ARG A 326 8.31 9.98 17.46
C ARG A 326 7.07 9.58 16.66
N ALA A 327 7.28 8.75 15.66
CA ALA A 327 6.21 8.23 14.81
C ALA A 327 6.05 6.72 15.02
N GLN A 328 4.83 6.23 14.86
CA GLN A 328 4.52 4.81 14.88
C GLN A 328 3.43 4.50 13.87
N LYS A 329 3.58 3.38 13.16
CA LYS A 329 2.55 2.84 12.29
C LYS A 329 1.99 1.55 12.88
N ARG A 330 0.67 1.50 13.11
CA ARG A 330 -0.06 0.31 13.57
C ARG A 330 -1.19 -0.02 12.60
N GLY A 331 -0.98 -0.99 11.73
CA GLY A 331 -1.94 -1.35 10.69
C GLY A 331 -2.24 -0.17 9.76
N SER A 332 -3.48 0.29 9.76
CA SER A 332 -3.95 1.42 8.94
C SER A 332 -3.84 2.79 9.65
N VAL A 333 -3.21 2.86 10.83
CA VAL A 333 -3.10 4.09 11.63
C VAL A 333 -1.65 4.52 11.74
N ASP A 334 -1.36 5.74 11.30
CA ASP A 334 -0.09 6.41 11.53
C ASP A 334 -0.27 7.42 12.68
N ALA A 335 0.47 7.24 13.77
CA ALA A 335 0.49 8.13 14.93
C ALA A 335 1.84 8.86 15.00
N LYS A 336 1.80 10.16 15.24
CA LYS A 336 2.98 11.02 15.40
C LYS A 336 2.79 11.92 16.62
N TYR A 337 3.78 11.95 17.47
CA TYR A 337 3.86 12.83 18.64
C TYR A 337 5.10 13.68 18.50
N SER A 338 4.97 14.98 18.69
CA SER A 338 6.09 15.91 18.54
C SER A 338 6.08 17.00 19.61
N LEU A 339 7.27 17.51 19.88
CA LEU A 339 7.48 18.76 20.57
C LEU A 339 8.13 19.72 19.59
N ASN A 340 7.42 20.78 19.23
CA ASN A 340 7.82 21.74 18.23
C ASN A 340 8.14 23.08 18.90
N TRP A 341 9.34 23.57 18.69
CA TRP A 341 9.70 24.94 19.00
C TRP A 341 9.76 25.76 17.72
N GLU A 342 9.21 26.97 17.78
CA GLU A 342 9.13 27.84 16.63
C GLU A 342 9.38 29.29 17.03
N ARG A 343 10.14 30.01 16.21
CA ARG A 343 10.26 31.46 16.19
C ARG A 343 9.92 31.95 14.81
N GLU A 344 8.98 32.84 14.71
CA GLU A 344 8.52 33.46 13.48
C GLU A 344 8.59 34.98 13.60
N GLU A 345 9.20 35.62 12.62
CA GLU A 345 9.10 37.05 12.38
C GLU A 345 8.21 37.25 11.17
N LYS A 346 7.13 38.00 11.32
CA LYS A 346 6.16 38.28 10.23
C LYS A 346 6.01 39.76 10.01
N GLN A 347 5.94 40.14 8.75
CA GLN A 347 5.78 41.50 8.25
C GLN A 347 4.64 41.56 7.24
N PRO A 348 3.42 41.93 7.65
CA PRO A 348 2.34 42.22 6.73
C PRO A 348 2.66 43.50 5.93
N TRP A 349 2.34 43.54 4.64
CA TRP A 349 2.44 44.80 3.89
C TRP A 349 1.42 45.81 4.40
N GLY A 350 1.89 47.00 4.78
CA GLY A 350 1.06 48.04 5.39
C GLY A 350 0.67 47.75 6.86
N GLY A 351 1.26 46.75 7.50
CA GLY A 351 1.09 46.44 8.89
C GLY A 351 2.41 46.44 9.67
N ASP A 352 2.34 46.23 10.97
CA ASP A 352 3.51 46.19 11.87
C ASP A 352 4.20 44.84 11.86
N ALA A 353 5.55 44.86 11.91
CA ALA A 353 6.34 43.65 12.11
C ALA A 353 6.11 43.09 13.51
N THR A 354 5.96 41.77 13.59
CA THR A 354 5.84 41.07 14.88
C THR A 354 6.71 39.81 14.93
N THR A 355 7.28 39.55 16.09
CA THR A 355 8.00 38.29 16.34
C THR A 355 7.17 37.45 17.32
N ASN A 356 6.94 36.19 16.96
CA ASN A 356 6.16 35.26 17.77
C ASN A 356 7.00 34.01 18.09
N HIS A 357 6.84 33.49 19.30
CA HIS A 357 7.48 32.25 19.74
C HIS A 357 6.40 31.28 20.21
N ALA A 358 6.60 29.99 19.92
CA ALA A 358 5.77 28.95 20.47
C ALA A 358 6.57 27.66 20.73
N LEU A 359 6.23 27.00 21.84
CA LEU A 359 6.62 25.62 22.13
C LEU A 359 5.36 24.80 22.23
N VAL A 360 5.18 23.86 21.30
CA VAL A 360 3.91 23.15 21.11
C VAL A 360 4.13 21.64 21.15
N PRO A 361 3.79 20.96 22.24
CA PRO A 361 3.49 19.54 22.18
C PRO A 361 2.30 19.31 21.24
N ASP A 362 2.47 18.40 20.29
CA ASP A 362 1.53 18.11 19.20
C ASP A 362 1.34 16.62 19.05
N ALA A 363 0.12 16.21 18.76
CA ALA A 363 -0.23 14.83 18.44
C ALA A 363 -1.03 14.77 17.14
N GLN A 364 -0.65 13.86 16.27
CA GLN A 364 -1.33 13.63 15.00
C GLN A 364 -1.63 12.15 14.83
N TRP A 365 -2.84 11.86 14.38
CA TRP A 365 -3.26 10.52 13.93
C TRP A 365 -3.80 10.61 12.51
N THR A 366 -3.42 9.63 11.69
CA THR A 366 -3.94 9.49 10.33
C THR A 366 -4.41 8.07 10.11
N TRP A 367 -5.67 7.88 9.79
CA TRP A 367 -6.28 6.60 9.44
C TRP A 367 -6.38 6.47 7.93
N HIS A 368 -5.79 5.42 7.39
CA HIS A 368 -5.80 5.12 5.95
C HIS A 368 -6.63 3.87 5.68
N ARG A 369 -7.64 3.99 4.84
CA ARG A 369 -8.45 2.87 4.33
C ARG A 369 -8.71 3.11 2.85
N LEU A 370 -7.66 2.99 2.04
CA LEU A 370 -7.67 3.23 0.60
C LEU A 370 -7.31 1.94 -0.14
N ASP A 371 -7.89 1.75 -1.31
CA ASP A 371 -7.50 0.71 -2.28
C ASP A 371 -6.10 0.99 -2.88
N SER A 372 -5.74 2.24 -3.08
CA SER A 372 -4.43 2.67 -3.58
C SER A 372 -4.03 4.00 -2.95
N ILE A 373 -2.75 4.14 -2.57
CA ILE A 373 -2.22 5.41 -2.04
C ILE A 373 -1.97 6.42 -3.15
N LEU A 374 -1.49 5.96 -4.31
CA LEU A 374 -1.11 6.84 -5.43
C LEU A 374 -2.30 7.24 -6.30
N ASN A 375 -3.29 6.37 -6.43
CA ASN A 375 -4.46 6.59 -7.27
C ASN A 375 -5.71 5.99 -6.64
N PRO A 376 -6.21 6.59 -5.55
CA PRO A 376 -7.34 6.05 -4.83
C PRO A 376 -8.64 6.19 -5.66
N ARG A 377 -9.39 5.10 -5.75
CA ARG A 377 -10.75 5.07 -6.31
C ARG A 377 -11.80 4.84 -5.24
N THR A 378 -11.44 4.11 -4.19
CA THR A 378 -12.37 3.80 -3.10
C THR A 378 -11.68 3.89 -1.75
N GLY A 379 -12.45 4.29 -0.75
CA GLY A 379 -11.99 4.35 0.63
C GLY A 379 -11.89 5.75 1.19
N GLN A 380 -11.18 5.87 2.30
CA GLN A 380 -11.14 7.12 3.06
C GLN A 380 -9.81 7.33 3.78
N VAL A 381 -9.49 8.61 4.02
CA VAL A 381 -8.41 9.05 4.90
C VAL A 381 -8.98 10.07 5.88
N MET A 382 -8.66 9.88 7.15
CA MET A 382 -8.96 10.85 8.20
C MET A 382 -7.68 11.25 8.92
N GLN A 383 -7.48 12.53 9.12
CA GLN A 383 -6.37 13.07 9.91
C GLN A 383 -6.92 13.95 11.03
N LEU A 384 -6.41 13.73 12.24
CA LEU A 384 -6.64 14.57 13.42
C LEU A 384 -5.29 15.09 13.89
N LYS A 385 -5.20 16.40 14.17
CA LYS A 385 -4.04 17.04 14.81
C LYS A 385 -4.52 17.82 16.03
N LEU A 386 -3.78 17.70 17.13
CA LEU A 386 -4.02 18.45 18.37
C LEU A 386 -2.69 19.00 18.88
N GLY A 387 -2.66 20.30 19.17
CA GLY A 387 -1.48 20.97 19.73
C GLY A 387 -1.86 21.94 20.84
N VAL A 388 -0.99 22.13 21.80
CA VAL A 388 -1.20 23.02 22.96
C VAL A 388 0.01 23.90 23.18
N ALA A 389 -0.21 25.17 23.47
CA ALA A 389 0.86 26.10 23.83
C ALA A 389 0.51 26.90 25.10
N SER A 390 1.51 27.28 25.85
CA SER A 390 1.32 28.03 27.08
C SER A 390 2.36 29.15 27.26
N LYS A 391 1.89 30.34 27.63
CA LYS A 391 2.76 31.47 28.02
C LYS A 391 3.66 31.15 29.22
N ALA A 392 3.30 30.18 30.03
CA ALA A 392 4.15 29.74 31.13
C ALA A 392 5.42 29.01 30.65
N VAL A 393 5.47 28.57 29.37
CA VAL A 393 6.55 27.79 28.82
C VAL A 393 6.90 28.29 27.40
N VAL A 394 7.74 29.32 27.28
CA VAL A 394 8.37 29.81 26.02
C VAL A 394 7.38 30.19 24.89
N SER A 395 6.10 30.31 25.14
CA SER A 395 5.13 30.75 24.10
C SER A 395 4.60 32.15 24.40
N ASP A 396 4.37 32.94 23.36
CA ASP A 396 3.86 34.32 23.51
C ASP A 396 2.35 34.35 23.73
N GLN A 397 1.64 33.24 23.44
CA GLN A 397 0.19 33.12 23.65
C GLN A 397 -0.19 31.72 24.16
N ASN A 398 -1.28 31.68 24.97
CA ASN A 398 -1.93 30.42 25.31
C ASN A 398 -2.89 30.02 24.19
N PHE A 399 -2.75 28.83 23.65
CA PHE A 399 -3.71 28.31 22.67
C PHE A 399 -3.81 26.79 22.67
N VAL A 400 -4.96 26.30 22.20
CA VAL A 400 -5.18 24.89 21.84
C VAL A 400 -5.58 24.87 20.38
N ARG A 401 -4.81 24.18 19.57
CA ARG A 401 -5.08 23.99 18.15
C ARG A 401 -5.66 22.62 17.89
N SER A 402 -6.75 22.56 17.15
CA SER A 402 -7.34 21.34 16.63
C SER A 402 -7.51 21.45 15.12
N TYR A 403 -7.25 20.36 14.41
CA TYR A 403 -7.42 20.29 12.96
C TYR A 403 -7.87 18.89 12.58
N VAL A 404 -8.93 18.81 11.79
CA VAL A 404 -9.47 17.58 11.22
C VAL A 404 -9.51 17.74 9.71
N ARG A 405 -9.01 16.73 9.00
CA ARG A 405 -9.19 16.57 7.56
C ARG A 405 -9.79 15.19 7.31
N TYR A 406 -10.84 15.16 6.52
CA TYR A 406 -11.47 13.94 6.04
C TYR A 406 -11.53 13.95 4.52
N GLN A 407 -11.17 12.84 3.91
CA GLN A 407 -11.21 12.65 2.48
C GLN A 407 -11.82 11.29 2.16
N HIS A 408 -12.79 11.27 1.26
CA HIS A 408 -13.52 10.08 0.87
C HIS A 408 -13.57 9.94 -0.64
N TYR A 409 -13.33 8.73 -1.14
CA TYR A 409 -13.38 8.39 -2.55
C TYR A 409 -14.48 7.38 -2.81
N LEU A 410 -15.39 7.72 -3.71
CA LEU A 410 -16.53 6.92 -4.13
C LEU A 410 -16.37 6.55 -5.60
N PRO A 411 -16.28 5.27 -5.95
CA PRO A 411 -16.27 4.85 -7.35
C PRO A 411 -17.66 5.04 -7.96
N ILE A 412 -17.73 5.60 -9.17
CA ILE A 412 -18.93 5.73 -9.97
C ILE A 412 -18.72 4.92 -11.24
N GLY A 413 -19.53 3.87 -11.42
CA GLY A 413 -19.33 2.90 -12.52
C GLY A 413 -17.91 2.29 -12.49
N GLN A 414 -17.38 1.98 -13.68
CA GLN A 414 -16.09 1.29 -13.80
C GLN A 414 -14.88 2.24 -13.85
N ARG A 415 -15.05 3.49 -14.29
CA ARG A 415 -13.95 4.42 -14.57
C ARG A 415 -13.96 5.68 -13.72
N ASP A 416 -15.12 6.11 -13.23
CA ASP A 416 -15.26 7.42 -12.60
C ASP A 416 -15.06 7.37 -11.09
N THR A 417 -14.72 8.52 -10.52
CA THR A 417 -14.51 8.68 -9.08
C THR A 417 -15.06 10.01 -8.61
N LEU A 418 -15.83 10.00 -7.52
CA LEU A 418 -16.20 11.19 -6.78
C LEU A 418 -15.32 11.30 -5.54
N GLY A 419 -14.49 12.34 -5.49
CA GLY A 419 -13.67 12.69 -4.34
C GLY A 419 -14.37 13.78 -3.50
N LEU A 420 -14.55 13.49 -2.21
CA LEU A 420 -15.07 14.47 -1.24
C LEU A 420 -13.98 14.79 -0.23
N ARG A 421 -13.78 16.06 0.09
CA ARG A 421 -12.83 16.52 1.09
C ARG A 421 -13.47 17.55 1.99
N ALA A 422 -13.25 17.41 3.29
CA ALA A 422 -13.65 18.38 4.31
C ALA A 422 -12.48 18.63 5.26
N GLU A 423 -12.23 19.89 5.58
CA GLU A 423 -11.22 20.30 6.55
C GLU A 423 -11.83 21.30 7.52
N VAL A 424 -11.56 21.11 8.79
CA VAL A 424 -11.97 22.02 9.86
C VAL A 424 -10.78 22.26 10.76
N GLY A 425 -10.50 23.53 11.02
CA GLY A 425 -9.43 23.97 11.91
C GLY A 425 -9.95 24.98 12.93
N TYR A 426 -9.49 24.82 14.17
CA TYR A 426 -9.80 25.75 15.26
C TYR A 426 -8.59 25.95 16.16
N THR A 427 -8.20 27.19 16.38
CA THR A 427 -7.20 27.60 17.37
C THR A 427 -7.90 28.37 18.48
N ALA A 428 -8.17 27.70 19.58
CA ALA A 428 -8.78 28.29 20.77
C ALA A 428 -7.76 29.18 21.48
N ALA A 429 -7.94 30.49 21.38
CA ALA A 429 -7.09 31.50 21.99
C ALA A 429 -7.88 32.80 22.23
N PRO A 430 -7.47 33.68 23.15
CA PRO A 430 -8.10 34.99 23.32
C PRO A 430 -8.01 35.87 22.09
N SER A 431 -6.89 35.80 21.35
CA SER A 431 -6.65 36.51 20.10
C SER A 431 -5.62 35.76 19.24
N ARG A 432 -5.48 36.12 17.97
CA ARG A 432 -4.41 35.61 17.07
C ARG A 432 -3.02 36.18 17.37
N SER A 433 -2.94 37.25 18.16
CA SER A 433 -1.66 37.90 18.48
C SER A 433 -0.77 37.00 19.32
N GLY A 434 0.51 36.95 18.97
CA GLY A 434 1.49 36.09 19.65
C GLY A 434 1.43 34.60 19.21
N ILE A 435 0.64 34.26 18.21
CA ILE A 435 0.56 32.90 17.64
C ILE A 435 1.28 32.91 16.28
N PRO A 436 2.27 32.03 16.06
CA PRO A 436 2.88 31.85 14.74
C PRO A 436 1.86 31.40 13.68
N GLU A 437 2.05 31.82 12.42
CA GLU A 437 1.16 31.52 11.29
C GLU A 437 0.94 30.02 11.03
N GLU A 438 1.89 29.17 11.41
CA GLU A 438 1.75 27.70 11.33
C GLU A 438 0.59 27.17 12.18
N TYR A 439 0.28 27.83 13.28
CA TYR A 439 -0.80 27.44 14.19
C TYR A 439 -2.12 28.16 13.97
N LEU A 440 -2.15 29.08 12.99
CA LEU A 440 -3.34 29.74 12.45
C LEU A 440 -3.71 29.13 11.10
N PHE A 441 -4.77 29.60 10.48
CA PHE A 441 -5.28 29.02 9.24
C PHE A 441 -5.47 30.06 8.15
N ARG A 442 -5.06 29.67 6.93
CA ARG A 442 -5.37 30.37 5.67
C ARG A 442 -5.88 29.35 4.66
N ALA A 443 -6.82 29.75 3.82
CA ALA A 443 -7.37 28.93 2.75
C ALA A 443 -7.08 29.54 1.37
N GLY A 444 -7.46 28.85 0.29
CA GLY A 444 -7.20 29.23 -1.10
C GLY A 444 -6.02 28.47 -1.71
N GLY A 445 -6.04 28.32 -3.03
CA GLY A 445 -5.03 27.61 -3.81
C GLY A 445 -5.43 26.18 -4.16
N THR A 446 -4.49 25.46 -4.76
CA THR A 446 -4.70 24.14 -5.41
C THR A 446 -5.29 23.07 -4.49
N ASN A 447 -4.89 23.06 -3.22
CA ASN A 447 -5.29 22.04 -2.24
C ASN A 447 -6.36 22.52 -1.25
N SER A 448 -7.02 23.64 -1.51
CA SER A 448 -8.02 24.24 -0.62
C SER A 448 -9.23 24.72 -1.44
N VAL A 449 -9.39 26.01 -1.67
CA VAL A 449 -10.46 26.60 -2.49
C VAL A 449 -9.85 27.11 -3.78
N ARG A 450 -10.03 26.37 -4.88
CA ARG A 450 -9.56 26.75 -6.22
C ARG A 450 -10.36 27.96 -6.74
N GLY A 451 -9.72 28.75 -7.58
CA GLY A 451 -10.25 30.07 -8.01
C GLY A 451 -9.74 31.24 -7.16
N TYR A 452 -9.17 30.97 -5.98
CA TYR A 452 -8.50 31.96 -5.12
C TYR A 452 -6.99 31.77 -5.12
N ALA A 453 -6.24 32.82 -4.81
CA ALA A 453 -4.79 32.76 -4.66
C ALA A 453 -4.40 31.79 -3.53
N TYR A 454 -3.22 31.23 -3.61
CA TYR A 454 -2.67 30.39 -2.54
C TYR A 454 -2.60 31.17 -1.24
N GLN A 455 -3.23 30.63 -0.18
CA GLN A 455 -3.37 31.29 1.13
C GLN A 455 -3.98 32.73 1.03
N GLY A 456 -4.80 32.97 0.03
CA GLY A 456 -5.44 34.26 -0.22
C GLY A 456 -6.78 34.47 0.50
N LEU A 457 -7.26 33.46 1.23
CA LEU A 457 -8.44 33.52 2.10
C LEU A 457 -8.01 33.47 3.56
N GLY A 458 -8.31 34.49 4.32
CA GLY A 458 -7.89 34.67 5.70
C GLY A 458 -8.32 36.03 6.24
N VAL A 459 -7.63 36.50 7.28
CA VAL A 459 -7.88 37.77 7.91
C VAL A 459 -7.04 38.86 7.24
N LYS A 460 -7.63 40.02 6.93
CA LYS A 460 -6.90 41.16 6.42
C LYS A 460 -6.13 41.86 7.52
N ASP A 461 -4.86 42.17 7.26
CA ASP A 461 -3.97 42.95 8.12
C ASP A 461 -3.13 43.87 7.23
N GLY A 462 -3.49 45.16 7.15
CA GLY A 462 -3.01 46.04 6.10
C GLY A 462 -3.46 45.55 4.72
N GLU A 463 -2.50 45.35 3.81
CA GLU A 463 -2.70 44.77 2.48
C GLU A 463 -2.47 43.25 2.46
N ALA A 464 -2.01 42.67 3.57
CA ALA A 464 -1.69 41.25 3.69
C ALA A 464 -2.90 40.42 4.10
N ILE A 465 -2.83 39.12 3.77
CA ILE A 465 -3.73 38.11 4.30
C ILE A 465 -2.96 37.28 5.31
N VAL A 466 -3.38 37.34 6.56
CA VAL A 466 -2.80 36.59 7.69
C VAL A 466 -3.75 35.49 8.14
N GLY A 467 -3.25 34.58 8.99
CA GLY A 467 -4.03 33.46 9.51
C GLY A 467 -5.16 33.87 10.43
N GLY A 468 -6.27 33.18 10.36
CA GLY A 468 -7.39 33.23 11.29
C GLY A 468 -7.40 32.05 12.24
N ARG A 469 -8.17 32.15 13.34
CA ARG A 469 -8.30 31.07 14.31
C ARG A 469 -9.27 29.97 13.88
N TYR A 470 -10.13 30.23 12.91
CA TYR A 470 -11.12 29.28 12.40
C TYR A 470 -10.89 29.02 10.92
N MET A 471 -11.06 27.79 10.51
CA MET A 471 -11.05 27.42 9.09
C MET A 471 -12.07 26.32 8.80
N THR A 472 -12.74 26.46 7.67
CA THR A 472 -13.54 25.39 7.09
C THR A 472 -13.30 25.37 5.60
N THR A 473 -12.99 24.20 5.03
CA THR A 473 -12.94 23.98 3.58
C THR A 473 -13.66 22.70 3.21
N LEU A 474 -14.40 22.74 2.13
CA LEU A 474 -15.15 21.64 1.55
C LEU A 474 -14.82 21.56 0.06
N SER A 475 -14.70 20.36 -0.46
CA SER A 475 -14.45 20.14 -1.89
C SER A 475 -15.17 18.89 -2.35
N ALA A 476 -15.83 19.00 -3.50
CA ALA A 476 -16.37 17.85 -4.24
C ALA A 476 -15.77 17.88 -5.65
N GLU A 477 -15.15 16.79 -6.05
CA GLU A 477 -14.52 16.64 -7.36
C GLU A 477 -14.99 15.35 -8.02
N TYR A 478 -15.58 15.47 -9.19
CA TYR A 478 -15.91 14.35 -10.05
C TYR A 478 -14.85 14.21 -11.13
N THR A 479 -14.22 13.03 -11.20
CA THR A 479 -13.19 12.69 -12.20
C THR A 479 -13.69 11.60 -13.11
N HIS A 480 -13.70 11.87 -14.42
CA HIS A 480 -13.98 10.91 -15.50
C HIS A 480 -12.67 10.55 -16.20
N TRP A 481 -12.35 9.25 -16.24
CA TRP A 481 -11.16 8.74 -16.92
C TRP A 481 -11.52 8.30 -18.34
N LEU A 482 -10.91 9.00 -19.33
CA LEU A 482 -11.05 8.71 -20.75
C LEU A 482 -10.35 7.40 -21.11
N ASP A 483 -9.14 7.21 -20.58
CA ASP A 483 -8.33 6.01 -20.69
C ASP A 483 -7.59 5.75 -19.36
N ASP A 484 -6.60 4.84 -19.36
CA ASP A 484 -5.83 4.49 -18.16
C ASP A 484 -4.92 5.63 -17.66
N SER A 485 -4.61 6.60 -18.51
CA SER A 485 -3.65 7.68 -18.24
C SER A 485 -4.29 9.05 -18.13
N TRP A 486 -5.30 9.36 -18.96
CA TRP A 486 -5.90 10.67 -19.07
C TRP A 486 -7.33 10.72 -18.55
N GLY A 487 -7.65 11.80 -17.84
CA GLY A 487 -8.98 12.05 -17.32
C GLY A 487 -9.31 13.53 -17.28
N MET A 488 -10.58 13.83 -17.06
CA MET A 488 -11.09 15.18 -16.83
C MET A 488 -11.79 15.25 -15.48
N ALA A 489 -11.69 16.39 -14.82
CA ALA A 489 -12.35 16.62 -13.54
C ALA A 489 -13.20 17.88 -13.57
N LEU A 490 -14.32 17.85 -12.86
CA LEU A 490 -15.12 19.01 -12.49
C LEU A 490 -15.15 19.13 -10.99
N PHE A 491 -15.10 20.33 -10.46
CA PHE A 491 -15.07 20.52 -9.02
C PHE A 491 -15.87 21.73 -8.55
N VAL A 492 -16.31 21.63 -7.31
CA VAL A 492 -16.87 22.73 -6.51
C VAL A 492 -16.15 22.72 -5.18
N ASP A 493 -15.57 23.84 -4.83
CA ASP A 493 -14.89 24.08 -3.57
C ASP A 493 -15.61 25.18 -2.79
N ALA A 494 -15.65 25.07 -1.47
CA ALA A 494 -16.16 26.11 -0.59
C ALA A 494 -15.27 26.21 0.65
N GLY A 495 -15.00 27.40 1.15
CA GLY A 495 -14.23 27.53 2.38
C GLY A 495 -13.81 28.97 2.68
N ASN A 496 -13.32 29.14 3.88
CA ASN A 496 -12.71 30.38 4.34
C ASN A 496 -11.88 30.15 5.60
N ALA A 497 -11.03 31.10 5.95
CA ALA A 497 -10.38 31.19 7.25
C ALA A 497 -10.69 32.54 7.88
N LEU A 498 -11.04 32.56 9.17
CA LEU A 498 -11.65 33.67 9.86
C LEU A 498 -11.09 33.81 11.28
N ASP A 499 -11.19 35.01 11.85
CA ASP A 499 -10.85 35.21 13.27
C ASP A 499 -12.10 35.32 14.19
N SER A 500 -13.28 35.44 13.61
CA SER A 500 -14.57 35.48 14.32
C SER A 500 -15.63 34.69 13.57
N LEU A 501 -16.45 33.92 14.30
CA LEU A 501 -17.59 33.19 13.73
C LEU A 501 -18.78 34.14 13.38
N ALA A 502 -18.79 35.35 13.91
CA ALA A 502 -19.80 36.35 13.55
C ALA A 502 -19.71 36.75 12.06
N ASP A 503 -18.50 36.65 11.48
CA ASP A 503 -18.24 36.99 10.09
C ASP A 503 -18.20 35.72 9.20
N ALA A 504 -18.74 34.60 9.66
CA ALA A 504 -18.66 33.33 8.98
C ALA A 504 -19.38 33.34 7.64
N ARG A 505 -18.61 33.51 6.56
CA ARG A 505 -19.07 33.42 5.18
C ARG A 505 -18.12 32.50 4.41
N LEU A 506 -18.67 31.45 3.81
CA LEU A 506 -17.92 30.60 2.88
C LEU A 506 -17.74 31.33 1.54
N LYS A 507 -16.58 31.16 0.94
CA LYS A 507 -16.23 31.56 -0.41
C LYS A 507 -16.28 30.38 -1.31
N TYR A 508 -16.88 30.50 -2.47
CA TYR A 508 -17.07 29.40 -3.41
C TYR A 508 -16.12 29.51 -4.60
N GLY A 509 -15.63 28.35 -5.03
CA GLY A 509 -14.85 28.21 -6.25
C GLY A 509 -15.37 27.04 -7.06
N VAL A 510 -15.46 27.21 -8.37
CA VAL A 510 -15.91 26.19 -9.31
C VAL A 510 -14.92 26.08 -10.46
N GLY A 511 -14.84 24.93 -11.09
CA GLY A 511 -13.95 24.79 -12.23
C GLY A 511 -13.86 23.38 -12.76
N GLY A 512 -12.90 23.20 -13.66
CA GLY A 512 -12.60 21.91 -14.25
C GLY A 512 -11.14 21.83 -14.67
N GLY A 513 -10.68 20.63 -14.97
CA GLY A 513 -9.29 20.44 -15.34
C GLY A 513 -8.97 19.07 -15.89
N ALA A 514 -7.73 18.92 -16.30
CA ALA A 514 -7.17 17.68 -16.79
C ALA A 514 -6.49 16.89 -15.67
N ARG A 515 -6.54 15.57 -15.77
CA ARG A 515 -5.86 14.62 -14.91
C ARG A 515 -4.97 13.74 -15.76
N TRP A 516 -3.73 13.58 -15.34
CA TRP A 516 -2.78 12.72 -16.03
C TRP A 516 -2.03 11.82 -15.03
N ARG A 517 -2.14 10.52 -15.21
CA ARG A 517 -1.32 9.51 -14.51
C ARG A 517 0.01 9.38 -15.23
N SER A 518 0.93 10.29 -14.95
CA SER A 518 2.25 10.25 -15.56
C SER A 518 3.14 9.19 -14.91
N PRO A 519 4.21 8.73 -15.59
CA PRO A 519 5.22 7.86 -14.97
C PRO A 519 5.90 8.47 -13.73
N ALA A 520 5.91 9.80 -13.62
CA ALA A 520 6.47 10.53 -12.49
C ALA A 520 5.45 10.77 -11.34
N GLY A 521 4.19 10.35 -11.52
CA GLY A 521 3.11 10.53 -10.55
C GLY A 521 1.88 11.24 -11.15
N PRO A 522 0.80 11.39 -10.37
CA PRO A 522 -0.42 12.05 -10.83
C PRO A 522 -0.21 13.55 -10.99
N ILE A 523 -0.63 14.08 -12.13
CA ILE A 523 -0.59 15.51 -12.45
C ILE A 523 -2.02 16.00 -12.65
N ALA A 524 -2.33 17.16 -12.05
CA ALA A 524 -3.58 17.87 -12.21
C ALA A 524 -3.33 19.29 -12.70
N VAL A 525 -4.14 19.73 -13.68
CA VAL A 525 -4.14 21.11 -14.18
C VAL A 525 -5.58 21.57 -14.21
N ASP A 526 -5.92 22.54 -13.37
CA ASP A 526 -7.27 23.01 -13.14
C ASP A 526 -7.41 24.48 -13.51
N LEU A 527 -8.52 24.85 -14.13
CA LEU A 527 -8.97 26.22 -14.29
C LEU A 527 -10.11 26.46 -13.30
N GLY A 528 -9.85 27.28 -12.28
CA GLY A 528 -10.80 27.60 -11.22
C GLY A 528 -11.27 29.03 -11.27
N TRP A 529 -12.56 29.28 -11.01
CA TRP A 529 -13.15 30.59 -10.88
C TRP A 529 -13.77 30.73 -9.48
N GLY A 530 -13.34 31.77 -8.76
CA GLY A 530 -13.86 32.08 -7.43
C GLY A 530 -15.00 33.12 -7.52
N GLU A 531 -16.01 33.01 -6.66
CA GLU A 531 -17.19 33.90 -6.59
C GLU A 531 -16.80 35.39 -6.56
N GLU A 532 -15.75 35.74 -5.83
CA GLU A 532 -15.25 37.11 -5.71
C GLU A 532 -14.10 37.43 -6.68
N SER A 533 -13.66 36.45 -7.44
CA SER A 533 -12.59 36.62 -8.41
C SER A 533 -13.16 37.04 -9.76
N ARG A 534 -12.68 38.13 -10.31
CA ARG A 534 -13.10 38.60 -11.65
C ARG A 534 -12.51 37.75 -12.78
N ASN A 535 -11.41 37.02 -12.52
CA ASN A 535 -10.66 36.25 -13.51
C ASN A 535 -10.48 34.81 -13.07
N PRO A 536 -10.54 33.85 -14.01
CA PRO A 536 -10.19 32.48 -13.73
C PRO A 536 -8.71 32.35 -13.34
N ARG A 537 -8.40 31.39 -12.51
CA ARG A 537 -7.03 31.08 -12.07
C ARG A 537 -6.64 29.67 -12.51
N LEU A 538 -5.43 29.55 -13.03
CA LEU A 538 -4.81 28.29 -13.33
C LEU A 538 -4.21 27.71 -12.03
N HIS A 539 -4.53 26.45 -11.74
CA HIS A 539 -4.03 25.70 -10.60
C HIS A 539 -3.31 24.45 -11.09
N PHE A 540 -2.04 24.32 -10.80
CA PHE A 540 -1.25 23.13 -11.11
C PHE A 540 -0.07 22.97 -10.14
N SER A 541 0.44 21.75 -10.04
CA SER A 541 1.70 21.44 -9.36
C SER A 541 2.39 20.30 -10.08
N LEU A 542 3.63 20.53 -10.44
CA LEU A 542 4.51 19.55 -11.07
C LEU A 542 5.87 19.57 -10.36
N ALA A 543 6.39 18.41 -10.01
CA ALA A 543 7.73 18.27 -9.47
C ALA A 543 8.39 17.02 -10.05
N ILE A 544 9.57 17.19 -10.62
CA ILE A 544 10.37 16.12 -11.20
C ILE A 544 11.65 16.01 -10.36
N PRO A 545 11.85 14.89 -9.62
CA PRO A 545 13.12 14.57 -8.99
C PRO A 545 14.09 14.02 -10.05
N PHE A 546 15.37 14.38 -9.97
CA PHE A 546 16.45 13.86 -10.82
C PHE A 546 17.42 13.00 -10.00
#